data_3192e643140ce2d63a4d51cd1978020c
#
_entry.id   3192e643140ce2d63a4d51cd1978020c
#
_cell.length_a   1.000
_cell.length_b   1.000
_cell.length_c   1.000
_cell.angle_alpha   90.00
_cell.angle_beta   90.00
_cell.angle_gamma   90.00
#
_symmetry.space_group_name_H-M   'P 1'
#
loop_
_entity.id
_entity.type
_entity.pdbx_description
1 polymer ?
#
loop_
_entity_poly.entity_id
_entity_poly.type
_entity_poly.pdbx_seq_one_letter_code
_entity_poly.pdbx_strand_id
1 'polypeptide(L)'
;MNTEILGVVVQIALMVILAYPLGKYIAKVYRGEKTWSDFMAPIERVIYKVCGIDPNEEMNWKQFLKALLILNAFWFFWGMVLLVSQGWLPLNPDGNGPQTPDQAFNTCISFMVNCNLQHYSGESAVSYTHLRAHETR
;
A
#
# COMPACT_ATOMS: atom_id res chain seq x y z
N MET A 1 -30.47 -4.12 -24.87
CA MET A 1 -29.66 -3.26 -24.02
C MET A 1 -28.37 -4.04 -23.80
N ASN A 2 -27.24 -3.54 -24.25
CA ASN A 2 -25.98 -4.31 -24.21
C ASN A 2 -25.59 -4.57 -22.76
N THR A 3 -25.33 -5.83 -22.43
CA THR A 3 -24.97 -6.29 -21.08
C THR A 3 -23.76 -5.51 -20.53
N GLU A 4 -22.87 -5.09 -21.40
CA GLU A 4 -21.70 -4.28 -21.07
C GLU A 4 -22.06 -2.88 -20.55
N ILE A 5 -23.00 -2.18 -21.22
CA ILE A 5 -23.47 -0.87 -20.79
C ILE A 5 -24.17 -0.96 -19.44
N LEU A 6 -25.01 -1.99 -19.26
CA LEU A 6 -25.68 -2.26 -18.00
C LEU A 6 -24.64 -2.50 -16.89
N GLY A 7 -23.60 -3.28 -17.16
CA GLY A 7 -22.52 -3.55 -16.23
C GLY A 7 -21.81 -2.26 -15.77
N VAL A 8 -21.46 -1.40 -16.71
CA VAL A 8 -20.81 -0.11 -16.39
C VAL A 8 -21.71 0.78 -15.54
N VAL A 9 -23.00 0.91 -15.92
CA VAL A 9 -23.95 1.72 -15.16
C VAL A 9 -24.13 1.20 -13.73
N VAL A 10 -24.29 -0.13 -13.57
CA VAL A 10 -24.42 -0.76 -12.25
C VAL A 10 -23.15 -0.54 -11.41
N GLN A 11 -21.97 -0.67 -12.00
CA GLN A 11 -20.71 -0.46 -11.30
C GLN A 11 -20.55 0.99 -10.81
N ILE A 12 -20.85 1.97 -11.67
CA ILE A 12 -20.81 3.38 -11.30
C ILE A 12 -21.84 3.68 -10.21
N ALA A 13 -23.06 3.19 -10.34
CA ALA A 13 -24.10 3.38 -9.34
C ALA A 13 -23.71 2.79 -7.98
N LEU A 14 -23.15 1.58 -7.98
CA LEU A 14 -22.64 0.93 -6.76
C LEU A 14 -21.53 1.74 -6.10
N MET A 15 -20.57 2.23 -6.88
CA MET A 15 -19.49 3.07 -6.39
C MET A 15 -20.01 4.34 -5.72
N VAL A 16 -20.96 5.03 -6.35
CA VAL A 16 -21.56 6.27 -5.80
C VAL A 16 -22.34 5.98 -4.52
N ILE A 17 -23.13 4.90 -4.50
CA ILE A 17 -23.90 4.48 -3.32
C ILE A 17 -22.96 4.16 -2.14
N LEU A 18 -21.87 3.46 -2.39
CA LEU A 18 -20.90 3.10 -1.35
C LEU A 18 -20.00 4.28 -0.93
N ALA A 19 -19.72 5.21 -1.84
CA ALA A 19 -18.89 6.39 -1.54
C ALA A 19 -19.52 7.30 -0.48
N TYR A 20 -20.84 7.42 -0.47
CA TYR A 20 -21.54 8.30 0.47
C TYR A 20 -21.38 7.87 1.96
N PRO A 21 -21.71 6.62 2.35
CA PRO A 21 -21.51 6.18 3.73
C PRO A 21 -20.02 6.13 4.11
N LEU A 22 -19.14 5.75 3.18
CA LEU A 22 -17.71 5.74 3.40
C LEU A 22 -17.17 7.17 3.63
N GLY A 23 -17.58 8.13 2.82
CA GLY A 23 -17.19 9.53 2.98
C GLY A 23 -17.64 10.12 4.32
N LYS A 24 -18.88 9.80 4.76
CA LYS A 24 -19.36 10.17 6.09
C LYS A 24 -18.52 9.57 7.22
N TYR A 25 -18.17 8.30 7.09
CA TYR A 25 -17.33 7.60 8.06
C TYR A 25 -15.95 8.25 8.15
N ILE A 26 -15.28 8.46 7.01
CA ILE A 26 -13.96 9.12 6.94
C ILE A 26 -14.03 10.53 7.56
N ALA A 27 -15.06 11.31 7.25
CA ALA A 27 -15.25 12.64 7.82
C ALA A 27 -15.39 12.62 9.34
N LYS A 28 -16.07 11.61 9.92
CA LYS A 28 -16.17 11.45 11.38
C LYS A 28 -14.82 11.11 12.01
N VAL A 29 -14.06 10.21 11.39
CA VAL A 29 -12.72 9.84 11.85
C VAL A 29 -11.80 11.07 11.89
N TYR A 30 -11.78 11.87 10.81
CA TYR A 30 -10.96 13.08 10.75
C TYR A 30 -11.39 14.18 11.72
N ARG A 31 -12.66 14.20 12.16
CA ARG A 31 -13.14 15.12 13.20
C ARG A 31 -12.90 14.62 14.62
N GLY A 32 -12.35 13.42 14.78
CA GLY A 32 -12.20 12.81 16.11
C GLY A 32 -13.51 12.41 16.78
N GLU A 33 -14.60 12.27 16.01
CA GLU A 33 -15.89 11.83 16.53
C GLU A 33 -15.86 10.31 16.79
N LYS A 34 -16.62 9.86 17.81
CA LYS A 34 -16.74 8.43 18.11
C LYS A 34 -17.28 7.64 16.92
N THR A 35 -16.55 6.61 16.54
CA THR A 35 -16.88 5.71 15.43
C THR A 35 -16.91 4.26 15.89
N TRP A 36 -17.47 3.37 15.09
CA TRP A 36 -17.46 1.95 15.39
C TRP A 36 -16.04 1.34 15.46
N SER A 37 -15.05 2.01 14.84
CA SER A 37 -13.65 1.58 14.87
C SER A 37 -12.92 1.90 16.18
N ASP A 38 -13.54 2.59 17.11
CA ASP A 38 -12.92 2.96 18.40
C ASP A 38 -12.57 1.74 19.27
N PHE A 39 -13.10 0.56 18.94
CA PHE A 39 -12.65 -0.69 19.56
C PHE A 39 -11.16 -0.97 19.29
N MET A 40 -10.58 -0.39 18.25
CA MET A 40 -9.15 -0.48 17.93
C MET A 40 -8.29 0.58 18.64
N ALA A 41 -8.88 1.51 19.36
CA ALA A 41 -8.17 2.57 20.09
C ALA A 41 -7.05 2.06 21.04
N PRO A 42 -7.15 0.88 21.68
CA PRO A 42 -6.03 0.33 22.44
C PRO A 42 -4.80 0.04 21.58
N ILE A 43 -5.02 -0.49 20.38
CA ILE A 43 -3.94 -0.82 19.42
C ILE A 43 -3.30 0.47 18.92
N GLU A 44 -4.11 1.45 18.57
CA GLU A 44 -3.67 2.78 18.14
C GLU A 44 -2.78 3.45 19.18
N ARG A 45 -3.17 3.41 20.45
CA ARG A 45 -2.36 3.94 21.57
C ARG A 45 -1.01 3.24 21.71
N VAL A 46 -0.97 1.93 21.49
CA VAL A 46 0.29 1.18 21.50
C VAL A 46 1.20 1.64 20.34
N ILE A 47 0.63 1.82 19.16
CA ILE A 47 1.37 2.31 17.99
C ILE A 47 1.92 3.71 18.25
N TYR A 48 1.11 4.65 18.76
CA TYR A 48 1.55 6.00 19.11
C TYR A 48 2.70 5.97 20.12
N LYS A 49 2.59 5.14 21.15
CA LYS A 49 3.63 5.00 22.17
C LYS A 49 4.94 4.42 21.59
N VAL A 50 4.85 3.41 20.73
CA VAL A 50 6.03 2.79 20.10
C VAL A 50 6.68 3.74 19.10
N CYS A 51 5.87 4.47 18.33
CA CYS A 51 6.36 5.43 17.34
C CYS A 51 6.74 6.80 17.93
N GLY A 52 6.44 7.05 19.21
CA GLY A 52 6.70 8.35 19.84
C GLY A 52 5.86 9.49 19.25
N ILE A 53 4.64 9.19 18.82
CA ILE A 53 3.73 10.15 18.19
C ILE A 53 2.79 10.75 19.26
N ASP A 54 2.74 12.08 19.34
CA ASP A 54 1.69 12.77 20.09
C ASP A 54 0.52 13.09 19.13
N PRO A 55 -0.65 12.49 19.33
CA PRO A 55 -1.81 12.72 18.47
C PRO A 55 -2.39 14.15 18.55
N ASN A 56 -1.99 14.94 19.57
CA ASN A 56 -2.44 16.31 19.73
C ASN A 56 -1.48 17.35 19.13
N GLU A 57 -0.31 16.92 18.68
CA GLU A 57 0.67 17.80 18.09
C GLU A 57 0.49 17.89 16.57
N GLU A 58 0.27 19.10 16.05
CA GLU A 58 0.22 19.35 14.61
C GLU A 58 1.63 19.46 14.03
N MET A 59 1.89 18.64 13.02
CA MET A 59 3.16 18.68 12.30
C MET A 59 3.20 19.86 11.31
N ASN A 60 4.28 20.63 11.31
CA ASN A 60 4.54 21.56 10.23
C ASN A 60 4.97 20.82 8.95
N TRP A 61 4.95 21.50 7.80
CA TRP A 61 5.26 20.89 6.51
C TRP A 61 6.66 20.23 6.44
N LYS A 62 7.65 20.77 7.18
CA LYS A 62 9.01 20.21 7.21
C LYS A 62 9.05 18.89 8.00
N GLN A 63 8.35 18.84 9.11
CA GLN A 63 8.22 17.62 9.92
C GLN A 63 7.49 16.53 9.14
N PHE A 64 6.39 16.91 8.47
CA PHE A 64 5.65 15.99 7.60
C PHE A 64 6.51 15.46 6.45
N LEU A 65 7.23 16.33 5.74
CA LEU A 65 8.13 15.93 4.68
C LEU A 65 9.22 14.99 5.18
N LYS A 66 9.84 15.29 6.33
CA LYS A 66 10.85 14.43 6.95
C LYS A 66 10.29 13.05 7.29
N ALA A 67 9.12 12.99 7.91
CA ALA A 67 8.45 11.73 8.25
C ALA A 67 8.14 10.91 7.00
N LEU A 68 7.62 11.55 5.94
CA LEU A 68 7.34 10.92 4.66
C LEU A 68 8.59 10.35 4.00
N LEU A 69 9.69 11.11 3.98
CA LEU A 69 10.97 10.66 3.41
C LEU A 69 11.55 9.48 4.19
N ILE A 70 11.51 9.52 5.52
CA ILE A 70 11.99 8.41 6.36
C ILE A 70 11.16 7.15 6.10
N LEU A 71 9.83 7.27 6.05
CA LEU A 71 8.94 6.14 5.77
C LEU A 71 9.22 5.54 4.39
N ASN A 72 9.36 6.38 3.36
CA ASN A 72 9.68 5.92 2.01
C ASN A 72 11.07 5.26 1.94
N ALA A 73 12.08 5.83 2.60
CA ALA A 73 13.42 5.24 2.68
C ALA A 73 13.41 3.88 3.39
N PHE A 74 12.61 3.74 4.46
CA PHE A 74 12.41 2.46 5.16
C PHE A 74 11.80 1.40 4.23
N TRP A 75 10.71 1.73 3.54
CA TRP A 75 10.06 0.80 2.61
C TRP A 75 10.94 0.47 1.40
N PHE A 76 11.69 1.45 0.90
CA PHE A 76 12.67 1.23 -0.16
C PHE A 76 13.74 0.22 0.26
N PHE A 77 14.36 0.45 1.42
CA PHE A 77 15.39 -0.45 1.95
C PHE A 77 14.84 -1.87 2.15
N TRP A 78 13.67 -1.97 2.77
CA TRP A 78 13.02 -3.27 3.01
C TRP A 78 12.63 -3.98 1.73
N GLY A 79 12.10 -3.26 0.75
CA GLY A 79 11.79 -3.79 -0.58
C GLY A 79 13.03 -4.31 -1.30
N MET A 80 14.14 -3.56 -1.26
CA MET A 80 15.42 -4.00 -1.81
C MET A 80 15.91 -5.30 -1.17
N VAL A 81 15.88 -5.39 0.15
CA VAL A 81 16.27 -6.60 0.89
C VAL A 81 15.41 -7.79 0.47
N LEU A 82 14.10 -7.62 0.40
CA LEU A 82 13.18 -8.69 0.00
C LEU A 82 13.45 -9.19 -1.42
N LEU A 83 13.62 -8.29 -2.39
CA LEU A 83 13.80 -8.65 -3.80
C LEU A 83 15.16 -9.31 -4.06
N VAL A 84 16.21 -8.80 -3.43
CA VAL A 84 17.56 -9.39 -3.58
C VAL A 84 17.66 -10.74 -2.85
N SER A 85 16.89 -10.94 -1.77
CA SER A 85 16.90 -12.20 -1.02
C SER A 85 15.76 -13.16 -1.37
N GLN A 86 14.92 -12.85 -2.36
CA GLN A 86 13.69 -13.63 -2.66
C GLN A 86 13.96 -15.12 -2.91
N GLY A 87 15.13 -15.47 -3.46
CA GLY A 87 15.49 -16.87 -3.72
C GLY A 87 15.59 -17.74 -2.46
N TRP A 88 15.76 -17.15 -1.30
CA TRP A 88 15.88 -17.84 0.00
C TRP A 88 14.60 -17.78 0.83
N LEU A 89 13.61 -17.02 0.39
CA LEU A 89 12.37 -16.84 1.14
C LEU A 89 11.43 -18.05 0.97
N PRO A 90 10.77 -18.49 2.06
CA PRO A 90 9.85 -19.63 2.03
C PRO A 90 8.58 -19.37 1.20
N LEU A 91 8.28 -18.11 0.89
CA LEU A 91 7.13 -17.69 0.09
C LEU A 91 7.46 -17.57 -1.42
N ASN A 92 8.42 -18.33 -1.89
CA ASN A 92 8.83 -18.40 -3.30
C ASN A 92 8.52 -19.79 -3.89
N PRO A 93 7.25 -20.11 -4.16
CA PRO A 93 6.86 -21.44 -4.65
C PRO A 93 7.39 -21.73 -6.05
N ASP A 94 7.64 -20.71 -6.87
CA ASP A 94 8.10 -20.84 -8.24
C ASP A 94 9.64 -20.98 -8.35
N GLY A 95 10.34 -20.89 -7.21
CA GLY A 95 11.80 -21.03 -7.16
C GLY A 95 12.57 -19.94 -7.91
N ASN A 96 11.99 -18.76 -8.05
CA ASN A 96 12.64 -17.62 -8.70
C ASN A 96 13.93 -17.23 -7.99
N GLY A 97 15.01 -17.03 -8.77
CA GLY A 97 16.28 -16.59 -8.23
C GLY A 97 16.24 -15.18 -7.64
N PRO A 98 17.28 -14.77 -6.88
CA PRO A 98 17.39 -13.39 -6.38
C PRO A 98 17.45 -12.41 -7.56
N GLN A 99 16.79 -11.27 -7.42
CA GLN A 99 16.92 -10.21 -8.42
C GLN A 99 18.30 -9.57 -8.37
N THR A 100 18.79 -9.13 -9.53
CA THR A 100 19.99 -8.30 -9.57
C THR A 100 19.72 -6.95 -8.90
N PRO A 101 20.73 -6.30 -8.28
CA PRO A 101 20.52 -5.07 -7.54
C PRO A 101 19.90 -3.92 -8.36
N ASP A 102 20.25 -3.82 -9.64
CA ASP A 102 19.68 -2.83 -10.57
C ASP A 102 18.21 -3.10 -10.88
N GLN A 103 17.84 -4.36 -11.06
CA GLN A 103 16.46 -4.77 -11.27
C GLN A 103 15.61 -4.58 -10.01
N ALA A 104 16.15 -4.96 -8.85
CA ALA A 104 15.49 -4.75 -7.56
C ALA A 104 15.28 -3.25 -7.28
N PHE A 105 16.26 -2.40 -7.60
CA PHE A 105 16.15 -0.95 -7.48
C PHE A 105 15.01 -0.39 -8.34
N ASN A 106 15.00 -0.75 -9.63
CA ASN A 106 13.96 -0.30 -10.56
C ASN A 106 12.57 -0.75 -10.10
N THR A 107 12.45 -2.00 -9.67
CA THR A 107 11.21 -2.58 -9.14
C THR A 107 10.74 -1.84 -7.89
N CYS A 108 11.60 -1.60 -6.91
CA CYS A 108 11.25 -0.87 -5.70
C CYS A 108 10.76 0.55 -6.00
N ILE A 109 11.47 1.28 -6.85
CA ILE A 109 11.04 2.63 -7.25
C ILE A 109 9.70 2.59 -7.96
N SER A 110 9.52 1.65 -8.89
CA SER A 110 8.26 1.50 -9.63
C SER A 110 7.07 1.26 -8.70
N PHE A 111 7.23 0.43 -7.69
CA PHE A 111 6.19 0.20 -6.68
C PHE A 111 5.93 1.43 -5.81
N MET A 112 6.98 2.09 -5.34
CA MET A 112 6.86 3.25 -4.45
C MET A 112 6.16 4.44 -5.12
N VAL A 113 6.45 4.68 -6.39
CA VAL A 113 5.85 5.80 -7.14
C VAL A 113 4.60 5.40 -7.92
N ASN A 114 4.21 4.11 -7.82
CA ASN A 114 3.03 3.55 -8.50
C ASN A 114 3.01 3.84 -10.01
N CYS A 115 4.16 3.75 -10.67
CA CYS A 115 4.28 4.06 -12.10
C CYS A 115 4.06 2.86 -13.02
N ASN A 116 4.06 1.64 -12.51
CA ASN A 116 3.92 0.38 -13.26
C ASN A 116 4.93 0.21 -14.42
N LEU A 117 6.02 0.93 -14.40
CA LEU A 117 7.11 0.79 -15.37
C LEU A 117 8.01 -0.37 -14.96
N GLN A 118 7.61 -1.56 -15.35
CA GLN A 118 8.32 -2.78 -15.02
C GLN A 118 9.39 -3.06 -16.07
N HIS A 119 10.58 -3.41 -15.60
CA HIS A 119 11.75 -3.72 -16.43
C HIS A 119 12.02 -5.23 -16.51
N TYR A 120 11.04 -6.05 -16.17
CA TYR A 120 11.16 -7.52 -16.12
C TYR A 120 9.86 -8.20 -16.54
N SER A 121 9.96 -9.47 -16.92
CA SER A 121 8.80 -10.36 -17.02
C SER A 121 8.43 -10.85 -15.62
N GLY A 122 7.20 -10.59 -15.20
CA GLY A 122 6.71 -10.98 -13.86
C GLY A 122 6.81 -12.47 -13.57
N GLU A 123 6.71 -13.29 -14.62
CA GLU A 123 6.76 -14.75 -14.55
C GLU A 123 8.14 -15.30 -14.20
N SER A 124 9.20 -14.56 -14.48
CA SER A 124 10.57 -15.03 -14.34
C SER A 124 11.40 -14.35 -13.26
N ALA A 125 10.92 -13.24 -12.73
CA ALA A 125 11.75 -12.38 -11.90
C ALA A 125 11.19 -12.04 -10.52
N VAL A 126 9.89 -12.26 -10.28
CA VAL A 126 9.22 -11.89 -9.04
C VAL A 126 8.42 -13.05 -8.48
N SER A 127 8.55 -13.31 -7.19
CA SER A 127 7.78 -14.34 -6.50
C SER A 127 6.27 -14.06 -6.55
N TYR A 128 5.48 -15.10 -6.53
CA TYR A 128 4.02 -15.10 -6.63
C TYR A 128 3.31 -14.09 -5.70
N THR A 129 3.86 -13.79 -4.55
CA THR A 129 3.31 -12.80 -3.60
C THR A 129 3.32 -11.38 -4.14
N HIS A 130 4.26 -11.05 -5.04
CA HIS A 130 4.33 -9.74 -5.69
C HIS A 130 3.48 -9.65 -6.96
N LEU A 131 3.30 -10.77 -7.66
CA LEU A 131 2.51 -10.82 -8.90
C LEU A 131 1.02 -10.58 -8.66
N ARG A 132 0.44 -11.15 -7.62
CA ARG A 132 -0.99 -10.99 -7.32
C ARG A 132 -1.43 -9.56 -7.04
N ALA A 133 -0.55 -8.69 -6.61
CA ALA A 133 -0.88 -7.28 -6.40
C ALA A 133 -1.13 -6.50 -7.71
N HIS A 134 -0.67 -7.04 -8.85
CA HIS A 134 -0.76 -6.38 -10.16
C HIS A 134 -1.68 -7.07 -11.17
N GLU A 135 -2.07 -8.31 -10.94
CA GLU A 135 -2.92 -9.07 -11.89
C GLU A 135 -4.41 -8.87 -11.72
N THR A 136 -4.87 -7.94 -10.94
CA THR A 136 -6.27 -7.50 -10.94
C THR A 136 -6.51 -6.57 -12.14
N ARG A 137 -6.44 -7.12 -13.33
CA ARG A 137 -7.03 -6.53 -14.53
C ARG A 137 -8.39 -7.15 -14.83
#